data_4baf49b7481a99db494f4a34a604739a
#
_entry.id   4baf49b7481a99db494f4a34a604739a
#
_cell.length_a   1.000
_cell.length_b   1.000
_cell.length_c   1.000
_cell.angle_alpha   90.00
_cell.angle_beta   90.00
_cell.angle_gamma   90.00
#
_symmetry.space_group_name_H-M   'P 1'
#
loop_
_entity.id
_entity.type
_entity.pdbx_description
1 polymer ?
#
loop_
_entity_poly.entity_id
_entity_poly.type
_entity_poly.pdbx_seq_one_letter_code
_entity_poly.pdbx_strand_id
1 'polypeptide(L)'
;MDSKDFISDEILKQFKTGDELMSFLTSIQKRGIEKILEGEMDSHLGYEKHDKTGAPNSRNGFSNKKIKTSFGEDNIQVPRDRDGSFSPMLVPKRKGMAEGIENIIISLYSRGMSNSDIENQIRDLYNVEVSTSTISRITNAITEDIVAWQNRPLEDVYLIVWLDGIVFKVREQSKVINKTIYIAIGLRQDGIKEVLGFWLGWKESSSFWMSVLTDMKARGVNDILITATDNLNGFTETIKTVFPQSNTQICIVHQIRNACKFVSYKDRKP
;
A
#
# COMPACT_ATOMS: atom_id res chain seq x y z
N MET A 1 -12.13 -24.81 12.33
CA MET A 1 -12.82 -25.77 11.46
C MET A 1 -11.78 -26.32 10.51
N ASP A 2 -11.54 -27.63 10.51
CA ASP A 2 -10.50 -28.25 9.68
C ASP A 2 -11.02 -28.40 8.25
N SER A 3 -10.18 -28.16 7.23
CA SER A 3 -10.58 -28.25 5.83
C SER A 3 -11.07 -29.65 5.41
N LYS A 4 -10.67 -30.68 6.15
CA LYS A 4 -11.08 -32.07 5.95
C LYS A 4 -12.58 -32.34 6.22
N ASP A 5 -13.21 -31.45 6.99
CA ASP A 5 -14.63 -31.61 7.35
C ASP A 5 -15.58 -31.09 6.25
N PHE A 6 -15.07 -30.33 5.26
CA PHE A 6 -15.91 -29.65 4.25
C PHE A 6 -15.84 -30.24 2.85
N ILE A 7 -14.70 -30.79 2.46
CA ILE A 7 -14.49 -31.37 1.13
C ILE A 7 -13.95 -32.77 1.32
N SER A 8 -14.74 -33.79 0.96
CA SER A 8 -14.30 -35.16 1.09
C SER A 8 -13.17 -35.47 0.11
N ASP A 9 -12.30 -36.42 0.50
CA ASP A 9 -11.22 -36.91 -0.35
C ASP A 9 -11.75 -37.51 -1.67
N GLU A 10 -12.99 -38.00 -1.67
CA GLU A 10 -13.67 -38.52 -2.86
C GLU A 10 -13.93 -37.44 -3.92
N ILE A 11 -14.28 -36.22 -3.48
CA ILE A 11 -14.46 -35.06 -4.37
C ILE A 11 -13.09 -34.64 -4.92
N LEU A 12 -12.06 -34.57 -4.08
CA LEU A 12 -10.73 -34.18 -4.51
C LEU A 12 -10.08 -35.13 -5.50
N LYS A 13 -10.36 -36.45 -5.39
CA LYS A 13 -9.88 -37.48 -6.32
C LYS A 13 -10.53 -37.43 -7.71
N GLN A 14 -11.61 -36.68 -7.89
CA GLN A 14 -12.28 -36.55 -9.19
C GLN A 14 -11.52 -35.60 -10.13
N PHE A 15 -10.73 -34.68 -9.62
CA PHE A 15 -9.96 -33.74 -10.42
C PHE A 15 -8.73 -34.41 -11.03
N LYS A 16 -8.61 -34.34 -12.36
CA LYS A 16 -7.49 -34.91 -13.12
C LYS A 16 -6.48 -33.86 -13.54
N THR A 17 -6.89 -32.59 -13.56
CA THR A 17 -6.06 -31.46 -13.99
C THR A 17 -6.13 -30.30 -12.99
N GLY A 18 -5.11 -29.44 -13.02
CA GLY A 18 -5.10 -28.18 -12.23
C GLY A 18 -6.25 -27.25 -12.62
N ASP A 19 -6.62 -27.22 -13.90
CA ASP A 19 -7.71 -26.37 -14.42
C ASP A 19 -9.08 -26.81 -13.90
N GLU A 20 -9.32 -28.11 -13.79
CA GLU A 20 -10.55 -28.66 -13.19
C GLU A 20 -10.65 -28.25 -11.71
N LEU A 21 -9.56 -28.35 -10.97
CA LEU A 21 -9.50 -27.92 -9.57
C LEU A 21 -9.74 -26.41 -9.46
N MET A 22 -9.12 -25.60 -10.31
CA MET A 22 -9.30 -24.13 -10.30
C MET A 22 -10.74 -23.75 -10.63
N SER A 23 -11.38 -24.40 -11.60
CA SER A 23 -12.78 -24.19 -11.94
C SER A 23 -13.71 -24.52 -10.76
N PHE A 24 -13.42 -25.60 -10.05
CA PHE A 24 -14.15 -25.98 -8.84
C PHE A 24 -13.99 -24.94 -7.72
N LEU A 25 -12.76 -24.49 -7.45
CA LEU A 25 -12.49 -23.46 -6.45
C LEU A 25 -13.19 -22.13 -6.78
N THR A 26 -13.20 -21.74 -8.05
CA THR A 26 -13.93 -20.57 -8.53
C THR A 26 -15.43 -20.70 -8.25
N SER A 27 -16.02 -21.90 -8.51
CA SER A 27 -17.43 -22.16 -8.26
C SER A 27 -17.80 -22.10 -6.78
N ILE A 28 -16.94 -22.62 -5.90
CA ILE A 28 -17.10 -22.53 -4.44
C ILE A 28 -17.02 -21.08 -3.99
N GLN A 29 -16.01 -20.33 -4.48
CA GLN A 29 -15.87 -18.91 -4.16
C GLN A 29 -17.09 -18.10 -4.57
N LYS A 30 -17.59 -18.30 -5.80
CA LYS A 30 -18.82 -17.69 -6.28
C LYS A 30 -19.99 -17.95 -5.34
N ARG A 31 -20.24 -19.23 -5.02
CA ARG A 31 -21.34 -19.63 -4.12
C ARG A 31 -21.16 -19.00 -2.73
N GLY A 32 -19.94 -18.93 -2.21
CA GLY A 32 -19.63 -18.27 -0.94
C GLY A 32 -19.98 -16.79 -0.96
N ILE A 33 -19.54 -16.07 -2.00
CA ILE A 33 -19.85 -14.65 -2.19
C ILE A 33 -21.35 -14.42 -2.28
N GLU A 34 -22.08 -15.20 -3.09
CA GLU A 34 -23.52 -15.08 -3.24
C GLU A 34 -24.25 -15.33 -1.91
N LYS A 35 -23.79 -16.29 -1.11
CA LYS A 35 -24.36 -16.55 0.22
C LYS A 35 -24.12 -15.45 1.22
N ILE A 36 -22.93 -14.84 1.23
CA ILE A 36 -22.64 -13.68 2.06
C ILE A 36 -23.53 -12.50 1.67
N LEU A 37 -23.68 -12.24 0.36
CA LEU A 37 -24.57 -11.21 -0.16
C LEU A 37 -26.04 -11.42 0.21
N GLU A 38 -26.51 -12.69 0.23
CA GLU A 38 -27.85 -13.03 0.74
C GLU A 38 -27.97 -12.68 2.23
N GLY A 39 -26.95 -12.99 3.07
CA GLY A 39 -26.91 -12.64 4.49
C GLY A 39 -26.85 -11.13 4.74
N GLU A 40 -26.11 -10.38 3.92
CA GLU A 40 -26.12 -8.92 3.98
C GLU A 40 -27.51 -8.34 3.67
N MET A 41 -28.21 -8.93 2.69
CA MET A 41 -29.59 -8.56 2.34
C MET A 41 -30.57 -8.89 3.47
N ASP A 42 -30.43 -10.05 4.11
CA ASP A 42 -31.26 -10.45 5.24
C ASP A 42 -31.09 -9.46 6.41
N SER A 43 -29.86 -9.09 6.69
CA SER A 43 -29.53 -8.07 7.71
C SER A 43 -30.08 -6.69 7.35
N HIS A 44 -30.00 -6.29 6.07
CA HIS A 44 -30.52 -5.01 5.59
C HIS A 44 -32.04 -4.90 5.69
N LEU A 45 -32.76 -5.99 5.37
CA LEU A 45 -34.23 -6.02 5.41
C LEU A 45 -34.77 -6.35 6.80
N GLY A 46 -33.97 -6.94 7.68
CA GLY A 46 -34.36 -7.36 9.03
C GLY A 46 -35.16 -8.69 9.06
N TYR A 47 -35.19 -9.44 7.96
CA TYR A 47 -35.87 -10.76 7.89
C TYR A 47 -35.21 -11.70 6.87
N GLU A 48 -35.30 -12.98 7.11
CA GLU A 48 -34.75 -14.03 6.24
C GLU A 48 -35.59 -14.27 4.96
N LYS A 49 -35.00 -14.93 3.98
CA LYS A 49 -35.67 -15.30 2.74
C LYS A 49 -36.85 -16.23 3.06
N HIS A 50 -38.00 -15.94 2.48
CA HIS A 50 -39.29 -16.64 2.68
C HIS A 50 -40.03 -16.28 3.98
N ASP A 51 -39.50 -15.44 4.84
CA ASP A 51 -40.21 -14.92 5.98
C ASP A 51 -41.19 -13.81 5.53
N LYS A 52 -42.50 -13.98 5.81
CA LYS A 52 -43.51 -13.00 5.47
C LYS A 52 -43.69 -12.04 6.63
N THR A 53 -42.80 -11.10 6.77
CA THR A 53 -42.97 -10.00 7.70
C THR A 53 -43.65 -8.84 6.98
N GLY A 54 -44.42 -8.04 7.68
CA GLY A 54 -45.01 -6.79 7.15
C GLY A 54 -43.97 -5.68 6.94
N ALA A 55 -42.73 -6.01 6.63
CA ALA A 55 -41.64 -5.07 6.42
C ALA A 55 -41.92 -4.13 5.23
N PRO A 56 -41.57 -2.84 5.35
CA PRO A 56 -41.91 -1.83 4.33
C PRO A 56 -41.11 -2.06 3.03
N ASN A 57 -39.93 -2.67 3.09
CA ASN A 57 -39.09 -3.00 1.96
C ASN A 57 -39.02 -4.52 1.71
N SER A 58 -38.79 -4.94 0.49
CA SER A 58 -38.78 -6.37 0.10
C SER A 58 -37.71 -6.68 -0.95
N ARG A 59 -37.31 -7.96 -1.01
CA ARG A 59 -36.41 -8.45 -2.06
C ARG A 59 -37.01 -8.25 -3.45
N ASN A 60 -36.19 -7.85 -4.40
CA ASN A 60 -36.57 -7.58 -5.79
C ASN A 60 -35.65 -8.29 -6.78
N GLY A 61 -35.48 -9.60 -6.62
CA GLY A 61 -34.64 -10.42 -7.49
C GLY A 61 -33.14 -10.14 -7.35
N PHE A 62 -32.40 -10.41 -8.43
CA PHE A 62 -30.95 -10.30 -8.49
C PHE A 62 -30.53 -9.47 -9.70
N SER A 63 -29.34 -8.91 -9.63
CA SER A 63 -28.60 -8.37 -10.77
C SER A 63 -27.33 -9.17 -11.00
N ASN A 64 -27.00 -9.45 -12.25
CA ASN A 64 -25.72 -10.09 -12.59
C ASN A 64 -24.61 -9.05 -12.53
N LYS A 65 -23.50 -9.43 -11.90
CA LYS A 65 -22.31 -8.60 -11.81
C LYS A 65 -21.08 -9.44 -12.08
N LYS A 66 -20.27 -9.00 -13.05
CA LYS A 66 -18.96 -9.59 -13.33
C LYS A 66 -17.97 -9.13 -12.27
N ILE A 67 -17.31 -10.07 -11.59
CA ILE A 67 -16.27 -9.81 -10.62
C ILE A 67 -14.95 -10.45 -11.05
N LYS A 68 -13.86 -9.82 -10.67
CA LYS A 68 -12.49 -10.29 -10.89
C LYS A 68 -11.88 -10.65 -9.55
N THR A 69 -11.46 -11.88 -9.40
CA THR A 69 -10.90 -12.43 -8.15
C THR A 69 -9.54 -13.05 -8.42
N SER A 70 -8.81 -13.42 -7.37
CA SER A 70 -7.55 -14.17 -7.47
C SER A 70 -7.70 -15.57 -8.09
N PHE A 71 -8.92 -16.07 -8.28
CA PHE A 71 -9.20 -17.35 -8.92
C PHE A 71 -9.76 -17.20 -10.33
N GLY A 72 -9.84 -15.98 -10.86
CA GLY A 72 -10.33 -15.67 -12.19
C GLY A 72 -11.55 -14.75 -12.20
N GLU A 73 -12.19 -14.64 -13.36
CA GLU A 73 -13.41 -13.84 -13.55
C GLU A 73 -14.65 -14.72 -13.50
N ASP A 74 -15.72 -14.28 -12.83
CA ASP A 74 -17.02 -14.94 -12.84
C ASP A 74 -18.16 -13.93 -12.72
N ASN A 75 -19.36 -14.37 -13.07
CA ASN A 75 -20.60 -13.62 -12.91
C ASN A 75 -21.30 -14.08 -11.63
N ILE A 76 -21.49 -13.16 -10.70
CA ILE A 76 -22.21 -13.39 -9.45
C ILE A 76 -23.61 -12.77 -9.51
N GLN A 77 -24.52 -13.33 -8.72
CA GLN A 77 -25.86 -12.80 -8.52
C GLN A 77 -25.87 -11.90 -7.26
N VAL A 78 -26.05 -10.61 -7.46
CA VAL A 78 -26.15 -9.64 -6.36
C VAL A 78 -27.64 -9.40 -6.09
N PRO A 79 -28.13 -9.65 -4.86
CA PRO A 79 -29.53 -9.44 -4.52
C PRO A 79 -29.89 -7.95 -4.59
N ARG A 80 -31.18 -7.67 -4.86
CA ARG A 80 -31.72 -6.30 -4.93
C ARG A 80 -32.95 -6.21 -4.02
N ASP A 81 -33.10 -5.07 -3.41
CA ASP A 81 -34.31 -4.66 -2.70
C ASP A 81 -35.22 -3.81 -3.60
N ARG A 82 -36.46 -3.64 -3.21
CA ARG A 82 -37.46 -2.91 -3.99
C ARG A 82 -37.17 -1.41 -4.02
N ASP A 83 -36.70 -0.87 -2.91
CA ASP A 83 -36.42 0.56 -2.76
C ASP A 83 -35.04 0.97 -3.34
N GLY A 84 -34.20 -0.02 -3.73
CA GLY A 84 -32.85 0.24 -4.28
C GLY A 84 -31.86 0.78 -3.24
N SER A 85 -32.21 0.70 -1.96
CA SER A 85 -31.42 1.21 -0.82
C SER A 85 -30.27 0.27 -0.43
N PHE A 86 -30.36 -1.02 -0.78
CA PHE A 86 -29.33 -2.01 -0.47
C PHE A 86 -28.01 -1.67 -1.14
N SER A 87 -26.96 -1.58 -0.34
CA SER A 87 -25.57 -1.37 -0.79
C SER A 87 -24.67 -2.45 -0.19
N PRO A 88 -24.35 -3.51 -0.95
CA PRO A 88 -23.53 -4.60 -0.43
C PRO A 88 -22.14 -4.11 -0.04
N MET A 89 -21.62 -4.59 1.10
CA MET A 89 -20.29 -4.28 1.61
C MET A 89 -19.22 -5.14 0.93
N LEU A 90 -19.48 -6.45 0.77
CA LEU A 90 -18.53 -7.38 0.17
C LEU A 90 -18.22 -7.05 -1.29
N VAL A 91 -19.23 -6.63 -2.06
CA VAL A 91 -19.08 -6.29 -3.48
C VAL A 91 -19.75 -4.93 -3.74
N PRO A 92 -19.13 -3.81 -3.34
CA PRO A 92 -19.73 -2.48 -3.44
C PRO A 92 -20.20 -2.14 -4.86
N LYS A 93 -21.25 -1.33 -4.95
CA LYS A 93 -21.74 -0.81 -6.26
C LYS A 93 -20.57 -0.14 -6.99
N ARG A 94 -20.42 -0.44 -8.30
CA ARG A 94 -19.36 0.09 -9.20
C ARG A 94 -17.93 -0.48 -8.99
N LYS A 95 -17.68 -1.34 -8.00
CA LYS A 95 -16.43 -2.10 -7.92
C LYS A 95 -16.63 -3.47 -8.60
N GLY A 96 -15.87 -3.74 -9.66
CA GLY A 96 -15.90 -5.01 -10.41
C GLY A 96 -14.71 -5.91 -10.12
N MET A 97 -13.84 -5.50 -9.19
CA MET A 97 -12.61 -6.19 -8.82
C MET A 97 -12.64 -6.50 -7.33
N ALA A 98 -12.28 -7.72 -6.95
CA ALA A 98 -12.10 -8.08 -5.56
C ALA A 98 -10.85 -7.38 -4.99
N GLU A 99 -10.89 -7.03 -3.72
CA GLU A 99 -9.81 -6.34 -3.00
C GLU A 99 -8.45 -7.05 -3.16
N GLY A 100 -8.43 -8.39 -3.25
CA GLY A 100 -7.22 -9.17 -3.47
C GLY A 100 -6.44 -8.80 -4.75
N ILE A 101 -7.13 -8.54 -5.87
CA ILE A 101 -6.48 -8.15 -7.13
C ILE A 101 -5.94 -6.72 -7.04
N GLU A 102 -6.65 -5.79 -6.40
CA GLU A 102 -6.18 -4.42 -6.19
C GLU A 102 -4.87 -4.43 -5.38
N ASN A 103 -4.80 -5.22 -4.31
CA ASN A 103 -3.60 -5.37 -3.47
C ASN A 103 -2.43 -5.98 -4.25
N ILE A 104 -2.67 -6.94 -5.14
CA ILE A 104 -1.64 -7.51 -6.02
C ILE A 104 -1.11 -6.45 -6.98
N ILE A 105 -1.98 -5.66 -7.63
CA ILE A 105 -1.58 -4.56 -8.51
C ILE A 105 -0.69 -3.56 -7.77
N ILE A 106 -1.10 -3.15 -6.57
CA ILE A 106 -0.34 -2.24 -5.71
C ILE A 106 1.04 -2.82 -5.37
N SER A 107 1.09 -4.10 -5.00
CA SER A 107 2.34 -4.80 -4.68
C SER A 107 3.29 -4.88 -5.87
N LEU A 108 2.80 -5.17 -7.07
CA LEU A 108 3.61 -5.23 -8.29
C LEU A 108 4.10 -3.83 -8.69
N TYR A 109 3.24 -2.83 -8.59
CA TYR A 109 3.59 -1.43 -8.87
C TYR A 109 4.67 -0.90 -7.91
N SER A 110 4.56 -1.19 -6.62
CA SER A 110 5.56 -0.79 -5.60
C SER A 110 6.93 -1.44 -5.82
N ARG A 111 6.99 -2.55 -6.56
CA ARG A 111 8.24 -3.20 -6.99
C ARG A 111 8.83 -2.61 -8.28
N GLY A 112 8.19 -1.58 -8.85
CA GLY A 112 8.66 -0.86 -10.02
C GLY A 112 8.22 -1.43 -11.36
N MET A 113 7.22 -2.32 -11.40
CA MET A 113 6.67 -2.83 -12.66
C MET A 113 5.89 -1.74 -13.40
N SER A 114 6.00 -1.70 -14.72
CA SER A 114 5.18 -0.83 -15.55
C SER A 114 3.72 -1.30 -15.59
N ASN A 115 2.79 -0.39 -15.90
CA ASN A 115 1.37 -0.75 -16.01
C ASN A 115 1.12 -1.87 -17.04
N SER A 116 1.89 -1.89 -18.15
CA SER A 116 1.79 -2.95 -19.15
C SER A 116 2.31 -4.29 -18.64
N ASP A 117 3.41 -4.29 -17.87
CA ASP A 117 3.93 -5.52 -17.28
C ASP A 117 2.97 -6.07 -16.22
N ILE A 118 2.35 -5.18 -15.42
CA ILE A 118 1.32 -5.57 -14.43
C ILE A 118 0.11 -6.18 -15.14
N GLU A 119 -0.38 -5.56 -16.23
CA GLU A 119 -1.47 -6.09 -17.05
C GLU A 119 -1.17 -7.51 -17.53
N ASN A 120 0.02 -7.73 -18.13
CA ASN A 120 0.44 -9.03 -18.60
C ASN A 120 0.55 -10.04 -17.44
N GLN A 121 1.20 -9.66 -16.34
CA GLN A 121 1.40 -10.52 -15.18
C GLN A 121 0.06 -10.97 -14.54
N ILE A 122 -0.91 -10.05 -14.42
CA ILE A 122 -2.24 -10.36 -13.89
C ILE A 122 -2.99 -11.31 -14.83
N ARG A 123 -2.91 -11.06 -16.15
CA ARG A 123 -3.53 -11.95 -17.13
C ARG A 123 -2.92 -13.34 -17.09
N ASP A 124 -1.59 -13.45 -17.06
CA ASP A 124 -0.89 -14.72 -17.14
C ASP A 124 -1.05 -15.58 -15.87
N LEU A 125 -1.08 -14.95 -14.69
CA LEU A 125 -1.18 -15.68 -13.41
C LEU A 125 -2.62 -15.95 -12.96
N TYR A 126 -3.54 -15.03 -13.25
CA TYR A 126 -4.89 -15.07 -12.69
C TYR A 126 -5.99 -15.19 -13.75
N ASN A 127 -5.60 -15.23 -15.03
CA ASN A 127 -6.54 -15.24 -16.17
C ASN A 127 -7.60 -14.12 -16.05
N VAL A 128 -7.16 -12.93 -15.60
CA VAL A 128 -7.99 -11.74 -15.37
C VAL A 128 -7.52 -10.62 -16.28
N GLU A 129 -8.43 -10.07 -17.07
CA GLU A 129 -8.13 -8.89 -17.90
C GLU A 129 -8.30 -7.61 -17.08
N VAL A 130 -7.21 -6.86 -16.91
CA VAL A 130 -7.20 -5.55 -16.25
C VAL A 130 -6.54 -4.55 -17.17
N SER A 131 -7.26 -3.53 -17.61
CA SER A 131 -6.67 -2.51 -18.49
C SER A 131 -5.64 -1.64 -17.77
N THR A 132 -4.65 -1.14 -18.52
CA THR A 132 -3.65 -0.19 -18.01
C THR A 132 -4.29 1.06 -17.39
N SER A 133 -5.44 1.51 -17.88
CA SER A 133 -6.21 2.62 -17.30
C SER A 133 -6.78 2.28 -15.92
N THR A 134 -7.23 1.03 -15.72
CA THR A 134 -7.69 0.56 -14.41
C THR A 134 -6.52 0.48 -13.43
N ILE A 135 -5.36 -0.02 -13.87
CA ILE A 135 -4.14 -0.07 -13.06
C ILE A 135 -3.73 1.35 -12.66
N SER A 136 -3.70 2.31 -13.59
CA SER A 136 -3.43 3.71 -13.29
C SER A 136 -4.40 4.30 -12.27
N ARG A 137 -5.68 3.99 -12.37
CA ARG A 137 -6.69 4.46 -11.40
C ARG A 137 -6.42 3.89 -10.00
N ILE A 138 -6.09 2.61 -9.89
CA ILE A 138 -5.79 1.94 -8.61
C ILE A 138 -4.51 2.53 -8.01
N THR A 139 -3.46 2.69 -8.80
CA THR A 139 -2.19 3.23 -8.33
C THR A 139 -2.27 4.72 -7.97
N ASN A 140 -3.09 5.50 -8.67
CA ASN A 140 -3.33 6.91 -8.34
C ASN A 140 -4.12 7.07 -7.02
N ALA A 141 -5.01 6.13 -6.68
CA ALA A 141 -5.72 6.18 -5.39
C ALA A 141 -4.77 6.09 -4.19
N ILE A 142 -3.62 5.41 -4.33
CA ILE A 142 -2.59 5.34 -3.27
C ILE A 142 -1.97 6.71 -2.98
N THR A 143 -2.00 7.63 -3.94
CA THR A 143 -1.40 8.97 -3.76
C THR A 143 -2.06 9.72 -2.60
N GLU A 144 -3.38 9.57 -2.42
CA GLU A 144 -4.10 10.17 -1.30
C GLU A 144 -3.65 9.59 0.04
N ASP A 145 -3.47 8.28 0.11
CA ASP A 145 -2.97 7.58 1.31
C ASP A 145 -1.52 8.00 1.62
N ILE A 146 -0.67 8.15 0.59
CA ILE A 146 0.72 8.62 0.75
C ILE A 146 0.73 10.05 1.28
N VAL A 147 -0.12 10.94 0.76
CA VAL A 147 -0.24 12.32 1.23
C VAL A 147 -0.75 12.37 2.68
N ALA A 148 -1.76 11.57 3.01
CA ALA A 148 -2.27 11.47 4.38
C ALA A 148 -1.20 10.94 5.33
N TRP A 149 -0.47 9.89 4.94
CA TRP A 149 0.65 9.34 5.71
C TRP A 149 1.79 10.36 5.88
N GLN A 150 2.17 11.09 4.83
CA GLN A 150 3.21 12.12 4.89
C GLN A 150 2.86 13.25 5.85
N ASN A 151 1.58 13.62 5.93
CA ASN A 151 1.09 14.72 6.78
C ASN A 151 0.61 14.25 8.17
N ARG A 152 0.76 12.96 8.51
CA ARG A 152 0.31 12.47 9.80
C ARG A 152 1.04 13.14 10.96
N PRO A 153 0.42 13.29 12.15
CA PRO A 153 1.10 13.70 13.36
C PRO A 153 2.28 12.77 13.67
N LEU A 154 3.34 13.34 14.21
CA LEU A 154 4.53 12.62 14.67
C LEU A 154 4.58 12.61 16.20
N GLU A 155 5.45 11.75 16.76
CA GLU A 155 5.71 11.75 18.20
C GLU A 155 6.38 13.06 18.64
N ASP A 156 6.15 13.43 19.88
CA ASP A 156 6.66 14.64 20.50
C ASP A 156 8.19 14.64 20.61
N VAL A 157 8.79 13.48 20.94
CA VAL A 157 10.22 13.33 21.17
C VAL A 157 10.77 12.10 20.45
N TYR A 158 11.88 12.29 19.74
CA TYR A 158 12.67 11.20 19.16
C TYR A 158 14.05 11.11 19.80
N LEU A 159 14.48 9.88 20.10
CA LEU A 159 15.82 9.63 20.67
C LEU A 159 16.90 9.89 19.63
N ILE A 160 16.71 9.40 18.41
CA ILE A 160 17.64 9.61 17.30
C ILE A 160 16.82 9.87 16.03
N VAL A 161 17.23 10.84 15.24
CA VAL A 161 16.72 11.04 13.87
C VAL A 161 17.87 10.97 12.89
N TRP A 162 17.78 10.07 11.93
CA TRP A 162 18.70 9.95 10.79
C TRP A 162 18.12 10.71 9.61
N LEU A 163 18.93 11.58 9.01
CA LEU A 163 18.60 12.38 7.83
C LEU A 163 19.56 11.98 6.71
N ASP A 164 19.03 11.49 5.58
CA ASP A 164 19.83 10.98 4.47
C ASP A 164 19.15 11.25 3.13
N GLY A 165 19.94 11.30 2.06
CA GLY A 165 19.49 11.49 0.69
C GLY A 165 19.77 10.27 -0.19
N ILE A 166 18.75 9.72 -0.82
CA ILE A 166 18.85 8.59 -1.75
C ILE A 166 18.73 9.11 -3.18
N VAL A 167 19.79 8.99 -3.96
CA VAL A 167 19.80 9.37 -5.39
C VAL A 167 19.27 8.23 -6.23
N PHE A 168 18.32 8.52 -7.11
CA PHE A 168 17.76 7.57 -8.05
C PHE A 168 17.60 8.20 -9.45
N LYS A 169 17.53 7.34 -10.47
CA LYS A 169 17.38 7.76 -11.85
C LYS A 169 15.92 7.75 -12.26
N VAL A 170 15.44 8.87 -12.83
CA VAL A 170 14.09 9.03 -13.35
C VAL A 170 14.17 9.39 -14.82
N ARG A 171 13.29 8.79 -15.63
CA ARG A 171 13.10 9.20 -17.00
C ARG A 171 12.03 10.31 -17.04
N GLU A 172 12.45 11.51 -17.41
CA GLU A 172 11.59 12.68 -17.54
C GLU A 172 11.87 13.35 -18.88
N GLN A 173 10.82 13.65 -19.66
CA GLN A 173 10.94 14.24 -20.99
C GLN A 173 11.94 13.51 -21.90
N SER A 174 11.89 12.18 -21.94
CA SER A 174 12.79 11.29 -22.71
C SER A 174 14.27 11.33 -22.30
N LYS A 175 14.63 12.02 -21.21
CA LYS A 175 15.98 12.05 -20.63
C LYS A 175 16.01 11.33 -19.29
N VAL A 176 17.14 10.68 -19.00
CA VAL A 176 17.39 10.11 -17.69
C VAL A 176 18.07 11.17 -16.83
N ILE A 177 17.41 11.58 -15.76
CA ILE A 177 17.94 12.56 -14.78
C ILE A 177 18.05 11.93 -13.41
N ASN A 178 18.99 12.42 -12.60
CA ASN A 178 19.10 12.03 -11.21
C ASN A 178 18.15 12.92 -10.37
N LYS A 179 17.33 12.28 -9.55
CA LYS A 179 16.54 12.93 -8.50
C LYS A 179 16.96 12.39 -7.14
N THR A 180 16.81 13.19 -6.10
CA THR A 180 17.11 12.77 -4.73
C THR A 180 15.81 12.74 -3.93
N ILE A 181 15.56 11.61 -3.26
CA ILE A 181 14.59 11.52 -2.18
C ILE A 181 15.35 11.68 -0.88
N TYR A 182 14.97 12.68 -0.10
CA TYR A 182 15.45 12.88 1.25
C TYR A 182 14.51 12.17 2.22
N ILE A 183 15.07 11.42 3.13
CA ILE A 183 14.34 10.61 4.10
C ILE A 183 14.74 10.97 5.51
N ALA A 184 13.77 11.03 6.42
CA ALA A 184 13.98 11.10 7.85
C ALA A 184 13.48 9.83 8.51
N ILE A 185 14.32 9.19 9.32
CA ILE A 185 13.99 8.01 10.11
C ILE A 185 14.17 8.37 11.59
N GLY A 186 13.15 8.17 12.40
CA GLY A 186 13.15 8.44 13.83
C GLY A 186 13.21 7.17 14.67
N LEU A 187 13.96 7.19 15.76
CA LEU A 187 13.91 6.20 16.83
C LEU A 187 13.02 6.75 17.94
N ARG A 188 11.89 6.11 18.16
CA ARG A 188 10.94 6.46 19.23
C ARG A 188 11.47 6.05 20.60
N GLN A 189 10.84 6.57 21.67
CA GLN A 189 11.20 6.25 23.08
C GLN A 189 10.98 4.76 23.42
N ASP A 190 10.06 4.06 22.71
CA ASP A 190 9.80 2.62 22.86
C ASP A 190 10.81 1.75 22.10
N GLY A 191 11.82 2.34 21.42
CA GLY A 191 12.84 1.62 20.67
C GLY A 191 12.44 1.26 19.24
N ILE A 192 11.24 1.66 18.78
CA ILE A 192 10.78 1.38 17.41
C ILE A 192 11.31 2.45 16.46
N LYS A 193 11.82 2.03 15.31
CA LYS A 193 12.19 2.91 14.21
C LYS A 193 11.01 3.13 13.29
N GLU A 194 10.76 4.37 12.91
CA GLU A 194 9.75 4.71 11.92
C GLU A 194 10.27 5.72 10.90
N VAL A 195 9.73 5.67 9.68
CA VAL A 195 9.98 6.70 8.66
C VAL A 195 9.11 7.90 8.97
N LEU A 196 9.73 9.06 9.24
CA LEU A 196 9.01 10.29 9.58
C LEU A 196 8.42 10.98 8.35
N GLY A 197 9.09 10.81 7.21
CA GLY A 197 8.67 11.35 5.93
C GLY A 197 9.74 11.22 4.88
N PHE A 198 9.36 11.59 3.64
CA PHE A 198 10.28 11.73 2.53
C PHE A 198 9.94 12.98 1.72
N TRP A 199 10.97 13.65 1.22
CA TRP A 199 10.85 14.90 0.47
C TRP A 199 11.65 14.80 -0.83
N LEU A 200 11.08 15.30 -1.91
CA LEU A 200 11.77 15.37 -3.19
C LEU A 200 12.51 16.71 -3.29
N GLY A 201 13.79 16.68 -3.62
CA GLY A 201 14.59 17.87 -3.82
C GLY A 201 15.52 17.76 -5.03
N TRP A 202 15.80 18.89 -5.68
CA TRP A 202 16.72 18.97 -6.80
C TRP A 202 18.18 19.02 -6.35
N LYS A 203 18.41 19.61 -5.19
CA LYS A 203 19.74 19.81 -4.63
C LYS A 203 19.66 19.82 -3.10
N GLU A 204 20.57 19.10 -2.50
CA GLU A 204 20.77 19.15 -1.07
C GLU A 204 21.33 20.50 -0.65
N SER A 205 20.68 21.15 0.29
CA SER A 205 21.11 22.43 0.85
C SER A 205 20.60 22.59 2.29
N SER A 206 21.26 23.44 3.06
CA SER A 206 20.80 23.76 4.42
C SER A 206 19.39 24.36 4.44
N SER A 207 19.04 25.17 3.43
CA SER A 207 17.69 25.74 3.28
C SER A 207 16.62 24.67 3.01
N PHE A 208 16.95 23.63 2.23
CA PHE A 208 16.07 22.50 2.00
C PHE A 208 15.83 21.73 3.31
N TRP A 209 16.92 21.42 4.03
CA TRP A 209 16.81 20.74 5.32
C TRP A 209 16.08 21.58 6.38
N MET A 210 16.20 22.93 6.32
CA MET A 210 15.39 23.81 7.14
C MET A 210 13.89 23.57 6.92
N SER A 211 13.45 23.42 5.66
CA SER A 211 12.05 23.16 5.36
C SER A 211 11.60 21.79 5.86
N VAL A 212 12.43 20.75 5.74
CA VAL A 212 12.17 19.40 6.26
C VAL A 212 12.01 19.40 7.78
N LEU A 213 12.96 20.02 8.50
CA LEU A 213 12.91 20.08 9.96
C LEU A 213 11.72 20.90 10.45
N THR A 214 11.39 21.99 9.74
CA THR A 214 10.20 22.81 10.05
C THR A 214 8.90 22.04 9.82
N ASP A 215 8.81 21.24 8.76
CA ASP A 215 7.67 20.35 8.51
C ASP A 215 7.52 19.33 9.65
N MET A 216 8.60 18.66 10.06
CA MET A 216 8.57 17.74 11.19
C MET A 216 8.09 18.43 12.48
N LYS A 217 8.55 19.65 12.75
CA LYS A 217 8.11 20.44 13.89
C LYS A 217 6.62 20.80 13.81
N ALA A 218 6.13 21.19 12.63
CA ALA A 218 4.72 21.50 12.40
C ALA A 218 3.82 20.26 12.58
N ARG A 219 4.36 19.05 12.36
CA ARG A 219 3.68 17.78 12.57
C ARG A 219 3.78 17.24 13.99
N GLY A 220 4.34 17.99 14.94
CA GLY A 220 4.29 17.71 16.37
C GLY A 220 5.63 17.36 17.02
N VAL A 221 6.74 17.25 16.29
CA VAL A 221 8.05 16.98 16.90
C VAL A 221 8.52 18.20 17.68
N ASN A 222 8.62 18.10 18.99
CA ASN A 222 9.10 19.17 19.85
C ASN A 222 10.60 19.06 20.12
N ASP A 223 11.13 17.83 20.28
CA ASP A 223 12.54 17.62 20.56
C ASP A 223 13.13 16.36 19.88
N ILE A 224 14.43 16.44 19.59
CA ILE A 224 15.24 15.35 19.05
C ILE A 224 16.56 15.32 19.85
N LEU A 225 16.84 14.22 20.55
CA LEU A 225 18.05 14.16 21.36
C LEU A 225 19.32 14.11 20.50
N ILE A 226 19.33 13.26 19.46
CA ILE A 226 20.48 13.11 18.55
C ILE A 226 19.98 13.18 17.10
N THR A 227 20.56 14.09 16.32
CA THR A 227 20.34 14.14 14.86
C THR A 227 21.61 13.65 14.13
N ALA A 228 21.48 12.57 13.38
CA ALA A 228 22.58 11.98 12.60
C ALA A 228 22.48 12.44 11.13
N THR A 229 23.57 13.04 10.60
CA THR A 229 23.62 13.62 9.25
C THR A 229 24.89 13.21 8.51
N ASP A 230 24.98 13.54 7.21
CA ASP A 230 26.17 13.31 6.36
C ASP A 230 27.24 14.41 6.45
N ASN A 231 27.08 15.40 7.34
CA ASN A 231 27.99 16.53 7.54
C ASN A 231 27.96 17.58 6.40
N LEU A 232 26.79 17.86 5.85
CA LEU A 232 26.62 18.99 4.93
C LEU A 232 26.96 20.34 5.64
N ASN A 233 27.65 21.22 4.93
CA ASN A 233 27.99 22.55 5.47
C ASN A 233 26.74 23.35 5.85
N GLY A 234 26.70 23.90 7.05
CA GLY A 234 25.59 24.69 7.60
C GLY A 234 24.41 23.84 8.10
N PHE A 235 24.52 22.51 8.08
CA PHE A 235 23.43 21.63 8.49
C PHE A 235 23.26 21.60 10.02
N THR A 236 24.38 21.62 10.76
CA THR A 236 24.35 21.67 12.23
C THR A 236 23.65 22.92 12.74
N GLU A 237 23.94 24.10 12.15
CA GLU A 237 23.31 25.37 12.47
C GLU A 237 21.82 25.36 12.15
N THR A 238 21.45 24.73 11.02
CA THR A 238 20.07 24.56 10.62
C THR A 238 19.28 23.68 11.63
N ILE A 239 19.87 22.57 12.08
CA ILE A 239 19.28 21.72 13.09
C ILE A 239 19.06 22.47 14.39
N LYS A 240 20.09 23.18 14.87
CA LYS A 240 20.03 23.96 16.12
C LYS A 240 19.02 25.09 16.05
N THR A 241 18.75 25.63 14.88
CA THR A 241 17.72 26.66 14.70
C THR A 241 16.33 26.14 14.97
N VAL A 242 16.04 24.91 14.55
CA VAL A 242 14.71 24.29 14.68
C VAL A 242 14.58 23.48 15.98
N PHE A 243 15.64 22.72 16.32
CA PHE A 243 15.75 21.87 17.51
C PHE A 243 17.02 22.25 18.31
N PRO A 244 16.96 23.28 19.15
CA PRO A 244 18.14 23.85 19.85
C PRO A 244 18.83 22.85 20.78
N GLN A 245 18.08 21.92 21.35
CA GLN A 245 18.60 20.91 22.30
C GLN A 245 19.23 19.71 21.61
N SER A 246 19.00 19.51 20.30
CA SER A 246 19.50 18.34 19.57
C SER A 246 21.03 18.34 19.48
N ASN A 247 21.63 17.19 19.77
CA ASN A 247 23.04 16.94 19.53
C ASN A 247 23.25 16.42 18.12
N THR A 248 24.03 17.13 17.30
CA THR A 248 24.32 16.69 15.93
C THR A 248 25.48 15.71 15.92
N GLN A 249 25.30 14.56 15.26
CA GLN A 249 26.33 13.56 15.06
C GLN A 249 26.50 13.27 13.57
N ILE A 250 27.76 13.13 13.13
CA ILE A 250 28.06 12.71 11.76
C ILE A 250 27.75 11.21 11.63
N CYS A 251 27.02 10.83 10.58
CA CYS A 251 26.75 9.44 10.26
C CYS A 251 28.08 8.66 10.06
N ILE A 252 28.29 7.62 10.85
CA ILE A 252 29.51 6.80 10.84
C ILE A 252 29.80 6.25 9.44
N VAL A 253 28.78 5.81 8.73
CA VAL A 253 28.94 5.27 7.35
C VAL A 253 29.45 6.35 6.40
N HIS A 254 28.93 7.57 6.47
CA HIS A 254 29.40 8.69 5.65
C HIS A 254 30.81 9.12 6.06
N GLN A 255 31.13 9.10 7.34
CA GLN A 255 32.47 9.39 7.84
C GLN A 255 33.50 8.39 7.32
N ILE A 256 33.20 7.08 7.38
CA ILE A 256 34.06 6.03 6.83
C ILE A 256 34.22 6.19 5.31
N ARG A 257 33.13 6.41 4.58
CA ARG A 257 33.20 6.65 3.12
C ARG A 257 34.04 7.86 2.77
N ASN A 258 33.94 8.93 3.54
CA ASN A 258 34.75 10.13 3.35
C ASN A 258 36.24 9.85 3.65
N ALA A 259 36.55 9.18 4.74
CA ALA A 259 37.94 8.77 5.05
C ALA A 259 38.54 7.88 3.95
N CYS A 260 37.75 6.93 3.41
CA CYS A 260 38.19 6.08 2.31
C CYS A 260 38.49 6.81 0.99
N LYS A 261 38.04 8.07 0.81
CA LYS A 261 38.41 8.86 -0.39
C LYS A 261 39.89 9.21 -0.42
N PHE A 262 40.55 9.28 0.74
CA PHE A 262 41.99 9.64 0.88
C PHE A 262 42.91 8.42 0.82
N VAL A 263 42.38 7.22 0.65
CA VAL A 263 43.13 5.95 0.61
C VAL A 263 43.02 5.28 -0.76
N SER A 264 44.07 4.64 -1.24
CA SER A 264 44.06 3.91 -2.51
C SER A 264 43.02 2.75 -2.45
N TYR A 265 42.50 2.31 -3.61
CA TYR A 265 41.49 1.24 -3.64
C TYR A 265 42.01 -0.08 -2.98
N LYS A 266 43.30 -0.35 -3.09
CA LYS A 266 43.94 -1.54 -2.49
C LYS A 266 43.89 -1.52 -0.95
N ASP A 267 43.97 -0.34 -0.36
CA ASP A 267 44.03 -0.14 1.10
C ASP A 267 42.66 0.11 1.76
N ARG A 268 41.57 0.06 0.96
CA ARG A 268 40.19 0.23 1.46
C ARG A 268 39.58 -1.03 2.05
N LYS A 269 40.17 -2.19 1.77
CA LYS A 269 39.72 -3.48 2.33
C LYS A 269 40.68 -3.90 3.44
N PRO A 270 40.14 -4.37 4.59
CA PRO A 270 40.97 -5.03 5.61
C PRO A 270 41.58 -6.31 5.07
#